data_817137667600fa13565cf4944e31622c
#
_entry.id   817137667600fa13565cf4944e31622c
#
_cell.length_a   1.000
_cell.length_b   1.000
_cell.length_c   1.000
_cell.angle_alpha   90.00
_cell.angle_beta   90.00
_cell.angle_gamma   90.00
#
_symmetry.space_group_name_H-M   'P 1'
#
loop_
_entity.id
_entity.type
_entity.pdbx_description
1 polymer ?
#
loop_
_entity_poly.entity_id
_entity_poly.type
_entity_poly.pdbx_seq_one_letter_code
_entity_poly.pdbx_strand_id
1 'polypeptide(L)'
;MDRYEILKDIGSGNFGVATLVRDKWSGEFYSVKYIERGPKIDEHVQREIMNHRSLKHPNIIRFKVVLLTPTHLAIVMEYAAGGDLFERICNAGRFSEDEARFFFQQLISGVSYCHAVQICHRDLKLENTLLDGSTAPRLKICDFGYSKSSVLHSQPKSTVGTPTYIAPEVLSKKEYDGKVNSFSYQAL
;
A
#
# COMPACT_ATOMS: atom_id res chain seq x y z
N MET A 1 -21.96 6.30 -3.23
CA MET A 1 -21.33 5.42 -4.27
C MET A 1 -21.93 5.60 -5.69
N ASP A 2 -22.95 6.41 -5.86
CA ASP A 2 -23.68 6.53 -7.16
C ASP A 2 -22.82 6.99 -8.34
N ARG A 3 -21.74 7.69 -8.07
CA ARG A 3 -20.72 8.12 -9.02
C ARG A 3 -19.90 6.96 -9.60
N TYR A 4 -19.70 5.89 -8.84
CA TYR A 4 -18.81 4.79 -9.22
C TYR A 4 -19.62 3.55 -9.63
N GLU A 5 -19.29 3.00 -10.79
CA GLU A 5 -19.78 1.71 -11.28
C GLU A 5 -18.84 0.62 -10.82
N ILE A 6 -19.36 -0.36 -10.12
CA ILE A 6 -18.61 -1.53 -9.65
C ILE A 6 -18.43 -2.48 -10.85
N LEU A 7 -17.19 -2.92 -11.09
CA LEU A 7 -16.87 -3.80 -12.21
C LEU A 7 -16.55 -5.22 -11.76
N LYS A 8 -15.57 -5.39 -10.85
CA LYS A 8 -15.16 -6.70 -10.32
C LYS A 8 -14.33 -6.57 -9.06
N ASP A 9 -14.29 -7.61 -8.26
CA ASP A 9 -13.32 -7.72 -7.18
C ASP A 9 -11.91 -7.99 -7.72
N ILE A 10 -10.91 -7.35 -7.14
CA ILE A 10 -9.51 -7.41 -7.56
C ILE A 10 -8.56 -7.89 -6.46
N GLY A 11 -9.06 -8.11 -5.27
CA GLY A 11 -8.29 -8.67 -4.16
C GLY A 11 -9.08 -8.71 -2.87
N SER A 12 -8.66 -9.59 -1.98
CA SER A 12 -9.16 -9.66 -0.60
C SER A 12 -7.97 -9.69 0.35
N GLY A 13 -8.00 -8.88 1.39
CA GLY A 13 -6.95 -8.82 2.40
C GLY A 13 -7.51 -8.74 3.81
N ASN A 14 -6.63 -8.69 4.80
CA ASN A 14 -6.98 -8.66 6.22
C ASN A 14 -7.93 -7.49 6.60
N PHE A 15 -7.97 -6.45 5.78
CA PHE A 15 -8.72 -5.21 6.04
C PHE A 15 -9.91 -5.00 5.11
N GLY A 16 -10.31 -5.99 4.30
CA GLY A 16 -11.48 -5.91 3.44
C GLY A 16 -11.25 -6.36 1.99
N VAL A 17 -12.28 -6.19 1.17
CA VAL A 17 -12.26 -6.52 -0.26
C VAL A 17 -11.89 -5.28 -1.06
N ALA A 18 -10.99 -5.45 -2.02
CA ALA A 18 -10.64 -4.44 -3.01
C ALA A 18 -11.42 -4.71 -4.30
N THR A 19 -12.09 -3.69 -4.80
CA THR A 19 -12.97 -3.77 -5.98
C THR A 19 -12.53 -2.75 -7.03
N LEU A 20 -12.47 -3.15 -8.29
CA LEU A 20 -12.28 -2.26 -9.43
C LEU A 20 -13.58 -1.52 -9.71
N VAL A 21 -13.51 -0.21 -9.80
CA VAL A 21 -14.63 0.64 -10.15
C VAL A 21 -14.28 1.61 -11.28
N ARG A 22 -15.31 2.04 -12.03
CA ARG A 22 -15.19 3.11 -13.03
C ARG A 22 -15.95 4.35 -12.55
N ASP A 23 -15.29 5.49 -12.59
CA ASP A 23 -15.96 6.78 -12.38
C ASP A 23 -16.86 7.07 -13.60
N LYS A 24 -18.16 7.17 -13.37
CA LYS A 24 -19.16 7.38 -14.45
C LYS A 24 -19.01 8.72 -15.16
N TRP A 25 -18.35 9.70 -14.53
CA TRP A 25 -18.19 11.04 -15.11
C TRP A 25 -16.89 11.19 -15.90
N SER A 26 -15.77 10.71 -15.34
CA SER A 26 -14.47 10.82 -16.01
C SER A 26 -14.13 9.60 -16.87
N GLY A 27 -14.80 8.45 -16.66
CA GLY A 27 -14.44 7.18 -17.28
C GLY A 27 -13.20 6.51 -16.71
N GLU A 28 -12.53 7.16 -15.75
CA GLU A 28 -11.30 6.66 -15.14
C GLU A 28 -11.57 5.47 -14.20
N PHE A 29 -10.58 4.57 -14.12
CA PHE A 29 -10.63 3.42 -13.23
C PHE A 29 -9.97 3.73 -11.88
N TYR A 30 -10.59 3.20 -10.82
CA TYR A 30 -10.10 3.30 -9.45
C TYR A 30 -10.20 1.95 -8.74
N SER A 31 -9.40 1.75 -7.72
CA SER A 31 -9.59 0.67 -6.75
C SER A 31 -10.34 1.22 -5.53
N VAL A 32 -11.25 0.43 -4.98
CA VAL A 32 -11.99 0.77 -3.76
C VAL A 32 -11.79 -0.33 -2.74
N LYS A 33 -11.26 0.03 -1.57
CA LYS A 33 -11.15 -0.85 -0.41
C LYS A 33 -12.38 -0.62 0.48
N TYR A 34 -13.20 -1.66 0.67
CA TYR A 34 -14.36 -1.62 1.54
C TYR A 34 -14.02 -2.14 2.92
N ILE A 35 -14.30 -1.35 3.94
CA ILE A 35 -14.15 -1.70 5.35
C ILE A 35 -15.53 -1.64 5.99
N GLU A 36 -16.02 -2.75 6.52
CA GLU A 36 -17.31 -2.85 7.17
C GLU A 36 -17.43 -1.86 8.34
N ARG A 37 -18.54 -1.14 8.41
CA ARG A 37 -18.81 -0.18 9.51
C ARG A 37 -19.10 -0.93 10.81
N GLY A 38 -18.64 -0.36 11.91
CA GLY A 38 -18.81 -0.94 13.24
C GLY A 38 -17.49 -0.96 14.01
N PRO A 39 -17.28 -1.93 14.91
CA PRO A 39 -16.06 -2.02 15.71
C PRO A 39 -14.76 -2.15 14.91
N LYS A 40 -14.86 -2.50 13.61
CA LYS A 40 -13.70 -2.60 12.70
C LYS A 40 -13.15 -1.24 12.25
N ILE A 41 -13.94 -0.16 12.38
CA ILE A 41 -13.44 1.21 12.14
C ILE A 41 -12.82 1.73 13.43
N ASP A 42 -11.70 1.18 13.78
CA ASP A 42 -10.91 1.56 14.93
C ASP A 42 -9.89 2.67 14.60
N GLU A 43 -9.06 2.99 15.57
CA GLU A 43 -7.97 3.95 15.39
C GLU A 43 -6.98 3.55 14.29
N HIS A 44 -6.86 2.25 13.97
CA HIS A 44 -5.95 1.79 12.91
C HIS A 44 -6.42 2.22 11.54
N VAL A 45 -7.71 2.06 11.23
CA VAL A 45 -8.32 2.50 9.98
C VAL A 45 -8.24 4.02 9.82
N GLN A 46 -8.53 4.77 10.88
CA GLN A 46 -8.41 6.23 10.85
C GLN A 46 -6.97 6.66 10.57
N ARG A 47 -6.01 6.00 11.18
CA ARG A 47 -4.58 6.26 11.03
C ARG A 47 -4.09 5.91 9.62
N GLU A 48 -4.52 4.76 9.06
CA GLU A 48 -4.26 4.38 7.68
C GLU A 48 -4.71 5.49 6.72
N ILE A 49 -5.94 5.96 6.87
CA ILE A 49 -6.50 7.02 6.04
C ILE A 49 -5.70 8.32 6.17
N MET A 50 -5.37 8.74 7.38
CA MET A 50 -4.61 9.97 7.62
C MET A 50 -3.21 9.90 7.00
N ASN A 51 -2.50 8.81 7.22
CA ASN A 51 -1.17 8.59 6.69
C ASN A 51 -1.20 8.53 5.17
N HIS A 52 -2.04 7.67 4.59
CA HIS A 52 -2.09 7.47 3.14
C HIS A 52 -2.54 8.75 2.41
N ARG A 53 -3.52 9.48 2.94
CA ARG A 53 -4.00 10.75 2.35
C ARG A 53 -2.91 11.82 2.25
N SER A 54 -1.93 11.81 3.15
CA SER A 54 -0.81 12.76 3.16
C SER A 54 0.25 12.46 2.12
N LEU A 55 0.32 11.21 1.61
CA LEU A 55 1.34 10.74 0.68
C LEU A 55 1.02 11.13 -0.76
N LYS A 56 2.01 11.78 -1.43
CA LYS A 56 1.91 12.20 -2.84
C LYS A 56 3.24 11.94 -3.52
N HIS A 57 3.38 10.75 -4.11
CA HIS A 57 4.63 10.35 -4.78
C HIS A 57 4.32 9.44 -5.98
N PRO A 58 5.08 9.50 -7.10
CA PRO A 58 4.82 8.68 -8.28
C PRO A 58 4.90 7.17 -8.02
N ASN A 59 5.68 6.73 -7.02
CA ASN A 59 5.83 5.32 -6.65
C ASN A 59 4.97 4.91 -5.44
N ILE A 60 3.92 5.66 -5.14
CA ILE A 60 2.93 5.33 -4.11
C ILE A 60 1.55 5.40 -4.75
N ILE A 61 0.69 4.42 -4.45
CA ILE A 61 -0.73 4.44 -4.86
C ILE A 61 -1.38 5.72 -4.33
N ARG A 62 -1.99 6.48 -5.24
CA ARG A 62 -2.57 7.76 -4.89
C ARG A 62 -3.91 7.59 -4.19
N PHE A 63 -4.01 8.14 -3.00
CA PHE A 63 -5.29 8.29 -2.30
C PHE A 63 -6.19 9.29 -3.02
N LYS A 64 -7.48 8.97 -3.20
CA LYS A 64 -8.46 9.86 -3.85
C LYS A 64 -9.44 10.45 -2.86
N VAL A 65 -10.27 9.61 -2.26
CA VAL A 65 -11.34 10.04 -1.35
C VAL A 65 -11.82 8.88 -0.47
N VAL A 66 -12.39 9.21 0.68
CA VAL A 66 -13.18 8.27 1.49
C VAL A 66 -14.65 8.59 1.32
N LEU A 67 -15.44 7.56 1.10
CA LEU A 67 -16.89 7.64 0.99
C LEU A 67 -17.52 6.79 2.10
N LEU A 68 -18.56 7.31 2.72
CA LEU A 68 -19.37 6.57 3.67
C LEU A 68 -20.60 5.99 2.94
N THR A 69 -20.79 4.70 3.08
CA THR A 69 -22.01 4.01 2.70
C THR A 69 -22.80 3.59 3.95
N PRO A 70 -24.04 3.14 3.84
CA PRO A 70 -24.80 2.66 4.99
C PRO A 70 -24.08 1.54 5.75
N THR A 71 -23.34 0.67 5.05
CA THR A 71 -22.71 -0.55 5.60
C THR A 71 -21.19 -0.51 5.65
N HIS A 72 -20.53 0.32 4.82
CA HIS A 72 -19.08 0.34 4.69
C HIS A 72 -18.50 1.74 4.66
N LEU A 73 -17.24 1.83 5.04
CA LEU A 73 -16.32 2.91 4.68
C LEU A 73 -15.58 2.46 3.42
N ALA A 74 -15.62 3.26 2.37
CA ALA A 74 -15.02 2.96 1.08
C ALA A 74 -13.84 3.92 0.82
N ILE A 75 -12.63 3.39 0.74
CA ILE A 75 -11.41 4.15 0.43
C ILE A 75 -11.15 4.02 -1.07
N VAL A 76 -11.31 5.12 -1.79
CA VAL A 76 -11.07 5.19 -3.25
C VAL A 76 -9.63 5.58 -3.50
N MET A 77 -8.94 4.81 -4.33
CA MET A 77 -7.52 4.97 -4.64
C MET A 77 -7.25 4.78 -6.13
N GLU A 78 -6.08 5.20 -6.57
CA GLU A 78 -5.53 4.89 -7.90
C GLU A 78 -5.60 3.38 -8.17
N TYR A 79 -5.99 3.01 -9.40
CA TYR A 79 -5.94 1.63 -9.86
C TYR A 79 -4.63 1.37 -10.61
N ALA A 80 -3.88 0.37 -10.16
CA ALA A 80 -2.66 -0.10 -10.80
C ALA A 80 -3.00 -1.33 -11.66
N ALA A 81 -3.00 -1.16 -12.99
CA ALA A 81 -3.51 -2.16 -13.93
C ALA A 81 -2.52 -3.29 -14.23
N GLY A 82 -1.25 -3.17 -13.82
CA GLY A 82 -0.18 -4.12 -14.12
C GLY A 82 -0.04 -5.28 -13.12
N GLY A 83 -0.96 -5.41 -12.14
CA GLY A 83 -0.88 -6.43 -11.09
C GLY A 83 0.22 -6.14 -10.07
N ASP A 84 0.58 -7.13 -9.27
CA ASP A 84 1.64 -7.01 -8.29
C ASP A 84 3.00 -7.54 -8.79
N LEU A 85 4.06 -7.15 -8.09
CA LEU A 85 5.42 -7.50 -8.47
C LEU A 85 5.73 -9.00 -8.23
N PHE A 86 5.05 -9.62 -7.26
CA PHE A 86 5.19 -11.05 -6.99
C PHE A 86 4.71 -11.88 -8.17
N GLU A 87 3.50 -11.61 -8.65
CA GLU A 87 2.93 -12.29 -9.83
C GLU A 87 3.81 -12.08 -11.07
N ARG A 88 4.31 -10.86 -11.28
CA ARG A 88 5.22 -10.57 -12.39
C ARG A 88 6.50 -11.39 -12.33
N ILE A 89 7.13 -11.54 -11.15
CA ILE A 89 8.33 -12.35 -10.98
C ILE A 89 8.01 -13.82 -11.22
N CYS A 90 6.92 -14.35 -10.67
CA CYS A 90 6.49 -15.73 -10.88
C CYS A 90 6.28 -16.04 -12.36
N ASN A 91 5.65 -15.15 -13.10
CA ASN A 91 5.39 -15.32 -14.54
C ASN A 91 6.68 -15.23 -15.39
N ALA A 92 7.62 -14.39 -15.01
CA ALA A 92 8.92 -14.27 -15.70
C ALA A 92 9.93 -15.36 -15.29
N GLY A 93 9.68 -16.07 -14.19
CA GLY A 93 10.60 -16.98 -13.55
C GLY A 93 11.68 -16.27 -12.72
N ARG A 94 12.35 -15.28 -13.29
CA ARG A 94 13.29 -14.38 -12.57
C ARG A 94 13.45 -13.09 -13.37
N PHE A 95 13.81 -12.03 -12.67
CA PHE A 95 14.24 -10.80 -13.34
C PHE A 95 15.71 -10.87 -13.78
N SER A 96 16.02 -10.14 -14.85
CA SER A 96 17.40 -9.74 -15.12
C SER A 96 17.86 -8.74 -14.07
N GLU A 97 19.19 -8.57 -13.94
CA GLU A 97 19.73 -7.57 -13.01
C GLU A 97 19.27 -6.15 -13.33
N ASP A 98 19.12 -5.81 -14.61
CA ASP A 98 18.66 -4.49 -15.05
C ASP A 98 17.17 -4.26 -14.68
N GLU A 99 16.31 -5.26 -14.86
CA GLU A 99 14.91 -5.19 -14.43
C GLU A 99 14.79 -5.09 -12.90
N ALA A 100 15.55 -5.90 -12.18
CA ALA A 100 15.58 -5.84 -10.72
C ALA A 100 16.03 -4.46 -10.24
N ARG A 101 17.10 -3.90 -10.82
CA ARG A 101 17.59 -2.55 -10.54
C ARG A 101 16.56 -1.48 -10.85
N PHE A 102 15.87 -1.60 -11.99
CA PHE A 102 14.82 -0.67 -12.41
C PHE A 102 13.67 -0.59 -11.39
N PHE A 103 13.16 -1.73 -10.91
CA PHE A 103 12.10 -1.74 -9.90
C PHE A 103 12.61 -1.36 -8.52
N PHE A 104 13.80 -1.80 -8.15
CA PHE A 104 14.40 -1.48 -6.85
C PHE A 104 14.64 0.02 -6.68
N GLN A 105 15.13 0.73 -7.70
CA GLN A 105 15.31 2.18 -7.65
C GLN A 105 13.98 2.91 -7.40
N GLN A 106 12.90 2.46 -8.01
CA GLN A 106 11.56 3.02 -7.82
C GLN A 106 11.03 2.73 -6.41
N LEU A 107 11.25 1.53 -5.90
CA LEU A 107 10.88 1.15 -4.54
C LEU A 107 11.60 2.06 -3.52
N ILE A 108 12.93 2.18 -3.64
CA ILE A 108 13.73 3.06 -2.78
C ILE A 108 13.25 4.52 -2.86
N SER A 109 12.92 5.01 -4.05
CA SER A 109 12.39 6.36 -4.23
C SER A 109 11.11 6.58 -3.42
N GLY A 110 10.13 5.66 -3.53
CA GLY A 110 8.87 5.74 -2.78
C GLY A 110 9.07 5.67 -1.27
N VAL A 111 9.96 4.79 -0.82
CA VAL A 111 10.21 4.63 0.62
C VAL A 111 11.03 5.77 1.20
N SER A 112 12.03 6.27 0.49
CA SER A 112 12.77 7.47 0.91
C SER A 112 11.84 8.66 1.10
N TYR A 113 10.84 8.80 0.22
CA TYR A 113 9.79 9.79 0.41
C TYR A 113 8.96 9.54 1.68
N CYS A 114 8.52 8.30 1.94
CA CYS A 114 7.81 7.96 3.18
C CYS A 114 8.63 8.33 4.43
N HIS A 115 9.93 8.02 4.42
CA HIS A 115 10.83 8.36 5.53
C HIS A 115 10.99 9.88 5.70
N ALA A 116 11.12 10.62 4.60
CA ALA A 116 11.24 12.09 4.64
C ALA A 116 10.01 12.76 5.28
N VAL A 117 8.80 12.18 5.05
CA VAL A 117 7.55 12.63 5.70
C VAL A 117 7.25 11.88 7.01
N GLN A 118 8.23 11.11 7.51
CA GLN A 118 8.18 10.39 8.79
C GLN A 118 7.03 9.37 8.88
N ILE A 119 6.71 8.71 7.79
CA ILE A 119 5.77 7.58 7.75
C ILE A 119 6.53 6.29 7.50
N CYS A 120 6.43 5.36 8.43
CA CYS A 120 6.96 4.01 8.29
C CYS A 120 5.86 3.06 7.79
N HIS A 121 6.09 2.35 6.68
CA HIS A 121 5.10 1.46 6.06
C HIS A 121 4.84 0.20 6.88
N ARG A 122 5.90 -0.52 7.31
CA ARG A 122 5.93 -1.68 8.20
C ARG A 122 5.42 -3.02 7.64
N ASP A 123 4.95 -3.04 6.39
CA ASP A 123 4.53 -4.28 5.72
C ASP A 123 4.91 -4.24 4.23
N LEU A 124 6.17 -3.87 3.94
CA LEU A 124 6.68 -3.92 2.57
C LEU A 124 6.94 -5.38 2.18
N LYS A 125 6.33 -5.77 1.07
CA LYS A 125 6.46 -7.08 0.44
C LYS A 125 6.09 -6.98 -1.03
N LEU A 126 6.41 -8.00 -1.82
CA LEU A 126 6.17 -8.00 -3.27
C LEU A 126 4.69 -7.81 -3.62
N GLU A 127 3.79 -8.40 -2.83
CA GLU A 127 2.34 -8.31 -3.02
C GLU A 127 1.80 -6.89 -2.72
N ASN A 128 2.52 -6.10 -1.92
CA ASN A 128 2.19 -4.70 -1.63
C ASN A 128 2.91 -3.72 -2.55
N THR A 129 3.52 -4.23 -3.62
CA THR A 129 4.17 -3.45 -4.68
C THR A 129 3.49 -3.72 -6.00
N LEU A 130 2.64 -2.79 -6.44
CA LEU A 130 1.84 -2.90 -7.66
C LEU A 130 2.56 -2.24 -8.84
N LEU A 131 2.07 -2.51 -10.05
CA LEU A 131 2.56 -1.92 -11.30
C LEU A 131 1.43 -1.17 -12.01
N ASP A 132 1.72 -0.01 -12.60
CA ASP A 132 0.69 0.85 -13.21
C ASP A 132 0.16 0.35 -14.57
N GLY A 133 0.75 -0.72 -15.13
CA GLY A 133 0.32 -1.33 -16.39
C GLY A 133 0.82 -0.61 -17.65
N SER A 134 1.67 0.41 -17.54
CA SER A 134 2.32 1.03 -18.69
C SER A 134 3.42 0.13 -19.29
N THR A 135 3.89 0.44 -20.51
CA THR A 135 4.95 -0.32 -21.21
C THR A 135 6.28 -0.28 -20.47
N ALA A 136 6.59 0.85 -19.77
CA ALA A 136 7.68 0.96 -18.81
C ALA A 136 7.07 1.09 -17.42
N PRO A 137 6.69 -0.03 -16.77
CA PRO A 137 5.77 0.00 -15.64
C PRO A 137 6.37 0.71 -14.43
N ARG A 138 5.57 1.64 -13.86
CA ARG A 138 5.91 2.26 -12.59
C ARG A 138 5.50 1.37 -11.45
N LEU A 139 6.43 1.19 -10.53
CA LEU A 139 6.15 0.55 -9.25
C LEU A 139 5.34 1.50 -8.35
N LYS A 140 4.33 0.96 -7.68
CA LYS A 140 3.39 1.66 -6.81
C LYS A 140 3.27 0.92 -5.48
N ILE A 141 3.84 1.48 -4.42
CA ILE A 141 3.67 0.96 -3.05
C ILE A 141 2.22 1.17 -2.63
N CYS A 142 1.58 0.11 -2.11
CA CYS A 142 0.20 0.15 -1.62
C CYS A 142 0.08 -0.43 -0.21
N ASP A 143 -1.14 -0.45 0.34
CA ASP A 143 -1.50 -1.01 1.65
C ASP A 143 -0.76 -0.41 2.85
N PHE A 144 -1.18 0.79 3.23
CA PHE A 144 -0.69 1.50 4.42
C PHE A 144 -1.41 1.11 5.72
N GLY A 145 -2.10 -0.03 5.76
CA GLY A 145 -2.89 -0.50 6.91
C GLY A 145 -2.08 -0.66 8.19
N TYR A 146 -0.81 -1.01 8.08
CA TYR A 146 0.11 -1.08 9.21
C TYR A 146 0.97 0.18 9.39
N SER A 147 0.81 1.22 8.57
CA SER A 147 1.68 2.39 8.61
C SER A 147 1.58 3.17 9.92
N LYS A 148 2.68 3.80 10.33
CA LYS A 148 2.74 4.66 11.50
C LYS A 148 3.54 5.93 11.20
N SER A 149 2.99 7.08 11.63
CA SER A 149 3.69 8.36 11.56
C SER A 149 4.40 8.64 12.89
N SER A 150 5.67 8.97 12.86
CA SER A 150 6.44 9.40 14.04
C SER A 150 6.18 10.86 14.41
N VAL A 151 5.63 11.67 13.50
CA VAL A 151 5.20 13.05 13.79
C VAL A 151 3.95 13.08 14.66
N LEU A 152 2.98 12.19 14.34
CA LEU A 152 1.69 12.14 15.02
C LEU A 152 1.68 11.24 16.26
N HIS A 153 2.66 10.36 16.39
CA HIS A 153 2.71 9.34 17.43
C HIS A 153 4.15 9.07 17.86
N SER A 154 4.35 8.53 19.09
CA SER A 154 5.64 8.00 19.52
C SER A 154 6.17 6.95 18.53
N GLN A 155 7.49 6.71 18.56
CA GLN A 155 8.11 5.66 17.73
C GLN A 155 7.41 4.32 17.91
N PRO A 156 7.26 3.52 16.83
CA PRO A 156 6.57 2.25 16.91
C PRO A 156 7.32 1.24 17.79
N LYS A 157 6.56 0.46 18.57
CA LYS A 157 7.06 -0.67 19.39
C LYS A 157 6.29 -1.96 19.08
N SER A 158 5.21 -1.88 18.29
CA SER A 158 4.34 -3.02 17.99
C SER A 158 4.96 -3.94 16.95
N THR A 159 4.89 -5.26 17.20
CA THR A 159 5.27 -6.28 16.23
C THR A 159 4.14 -6.42 15.21
N VAL A 160 4.35 -5.88 14.02
CA VAL A 160 3.40 -5.92 12.91
C VAL A 160 4.15 -6.15 11.60
N GLY A 161 3.44 -6.63 10.59
CA GLY A 161 3.98 -6.95 9.27
C GLY A 161 3.89 -8.45 8.94
N THR A 162 4.32 -8.83 7.77
CA THR A 162 4.35 -10.21 7.29
C THR A 162 5.60 -10.92 7.83
N PRO A 163 5.49 -12.06 8.55
CA PRO A 163 6.59 -12.67 9.31
C PRO A 163 7.91 -12.80 8.56
N THR A 164 7.88 -13.19 7.29
CA THR A 164 9.08 -13.38 6.45
C THR A 164 9.88 -12.09 6.23
N TYR A 165 9.23 -10.94 6.31
CA TYR A 165 9.80 -9.61 6.03
C TYR A 165 9.99 -8.75 7.28
N ILE A 166 9.70 -9.29 8.47
CA ILE A 166 9.82 -8.53 9.74
C ILE A 166 11.29 -8.40 10.14
N ALA A 167 11.73 -7.16 10.35
CA ALA A 167 13.07 -6.86 10.80
C ALA A 167 13.33 -7.35 12.25
N PRO A 168 14.58 -7.78 12.59
CA PRO A 168 14.92 -8.31 13.91
C PRO A 168 14.63 -7.34 15.07
N GLU A 169 14.82 -6.03 14.86
CA GLU A 169 14.52 -5.01 15.87
C GLU A 169 13.03 -4.92 16.19
N VAL A 170 12.15 -5.18 15.21
CA VAL A 170 10.70 -5.26 15.41
C VAL A 170 10.33 -6.47 16.26
N LEU A 171 10.94 -7.62 15.99
CA LEU A 171 10.73 -8.85 16.77
C LEU A 171 11.20 -8.69 18.22
N SER A 172 12.27 -7.92 18.45
CA SER A 172 12.79 -7.66 19.80
C SER A 172 11.95 -6.67 20.62
N LYS A 173 10.85 -6.14 20.06
CA LYS A 173 9.92 -5.19 20.69
C LYS A 173 10.60 -3.89 21.19
N LYS A 174 11.72 -3.52 20.58
CA LYS A 174 12.40 -2.24 20.85
C LYS A 174 11.70 -1.12 20.05
N GLU A 175 11.98 0.12 20.39
CA GLU A 175 11.61 1.25 19.55
C GLU A 175 12.34 1.16 18.20
N TYR A 176 11.62 1.38 17.12
CA TYR A 176 12.19 1.36 15.78
C TYR A 176 11.65 2.53 14.94
N ASP A 177 12.37 2.87 13.88
CA ASP A 177 12.03 3.94 12.93
C ASP A 177 11.79 3.37 11.53
N GLY A 178 11.79 4.23 10.51
CA GLY A 178 11.63 3.85 9.12
C GLY A 178 12.68 2.87 8.58
N LYS A 179 13.81 2.69 9.26
CA LYS A 179 14.91 1.79 8.81
C LYS A 179 14.49 0.32 8.80
N VAL A 180 13.45 -0.08 9.54
CA VAL A 180 12.88 -1.44 9.47
C VAL A 180 12.43 -1.82 8.05
N ASN A 181 12.06 -0.84 7.23
CA ASN A 181 11.74 -1.08 5.83
C ASN A 181 12.98 -1.54 5.03
N SER A 182 14.19 -1.17 5.46
CA SER A 182 15.43 -1.57 4.77
C SER A 182 15.70 -3.07 4.87
N PHE A 183 15.30 -3.72 5.97
CA PHE A 183 15.35 -5.17 6.09
C PHE A 183 14.38 -5.85 5.10
N SER A 184 13.17 -5.33 5.00
CA SER A 184 12.16 -5.86 4.05
C SER A 184 12.67 -5.78 2.60
N TYR A 185 13.46 -4.75 2.23
CA TYR A 185 14.05 -4.66 0.87
C TYR A 185 15.09 -5.71 0.57
N GLN A 186 15.86 -6.14 1.56
CA GLN A 186 16.88 -7.19 1.36
C GLN A 186 16.23 -8.55 1.12
N ALA A 187 14.96 -8.71 1.53
CA ALA A 187 14.17 -9.92 1.32
C ALA A 187 13.33 -9.90 0.03
N LEU A 188 13.21 -8.73 -0.63
CA LEU A 188 12.53 -8.54 -1.91
C LEU A 188 13.50 -8.77 -3.07
#